data_5fc64f3caf21ef9feceaef0b355e37bc
#
_entry.id   5fc64f3caf21ef9feceaef0b355e37bc
#
_cell.length_a   1.000
_cell.length_b   1.000
_cell.length_c   1.000
_cell.angle_alpha   90.00
_cell.angle_beta   90.00
_cell.angle_gamma   90.00
#
_symmetry.space_group_name_H-M   'P 1'
#
loop_
_entity.id
_entity.type
_entity.pdbx_description
1 polymer ?
#
loop_
_entity_poly.entity_id
_entity_poly.type
_entity_poly.pdbx_seq_one_letter_code
_entity_poly.pdbx_strand_id
1 'polypeptide(L)'
;MPATIVDYEDASVEVHRLVVGPVDNNVYIVRDRSTGQSVLIDAANEHDKLLELCQALNVRQVVETHGHWDHIQAVEAVRNAGIDVAVTSADAGMLPSYDQLLEDRSIVQVGNLRLATIATPGHTPGSMCFAVEGTPLLFTGDTLFPGGPGNTSFEHSDFATIITSIEDRLFAPFDAGTLVLPGHGAGTTIGAESPHLDEWVERGW
;
A
#
# COMPACT_ATOMS: atom_id res chain seq x y z
N MET A 1 -6.82 3.37 22.06
CA MET A 1 -6.27 2.95 20.76
C MET A 1 -7.25 1.98 20.12
N PRO A 2 -7.65 2.20 18.87
CA PRO A 2 -8.47 1.24 18.14
C PRO A 2 -7.80 -0.15 18.15
N ALA A 3 -8.61 -1.21 18.12
CA ALA A 3 -8.08 -2.56 18.01
C ALA A 3 -7.51 -2.76 16.59
N THR A 4 -6.25 -3.15 16.51
CA THR A 4 -5.57 -3.49 15.25
C THR A 4 -5.20 -4.97 15.22
N ILE A 5 -5.00 -5.49 14.02
CA ILE A 5 -4.41 -6.81 13.80
C ILE A 5 -2.91 -6.60 13.59
N VAL A 6 -2.06 -7.36 14.28
CA VAL A 6 -0.63 -7.39 13.99
C VAL A 6 -0.41 -8.47 12.94
N ASP A 7 -0.22 -8.06 11.68
CA ASP A 7 -0.05 -8.97 10.55
C ASP A 7 1.38 -9.53 10.44
N TYR A 8 2.36 -8.78 10.94
CA TYR A 8 3.75 -9.19 10.96
C TYR A 8 4.53 -8.52 12.10
N GLU A 9 5.46 -9.23 12.66
CA GLU A 9 6.38 -8.73 13.68
C GLU A 9 7.70 -9.51 13.64
N ASP A 10 8.83 -8.78 13.67
CA ASP A 10 10.15 -9.32 13.90
C ASP A 10 10.98 -8.44 14.83
N ALA A 11 12.31 -8.59 14.87
CA ALA A 11 13.17 -7.79 15.72
C ALA A 11 13.22 -6.29 15.33
N SER A 12 12.95 -5.96 14.08
CA SER A 12 13.13 -4.63 13.49
C SER A 12 11.82 -3.91 13.18
N VAL A 13 10.81 -4.63 12.72
CA VAL A 13 9.56 -4.06 12.20
C VAL A 13 8.33 -4.70 12.86
N GLU A 14 7.29 -3.90 13.00
CA GLU A 14 5.96 -4.29 13.43
C GLU A 14 4.94 -3.68 12.45
N VAL A 15 4.00 -4.51 11.95
CA VAL A 15 2.97 -4.08 11.02
C VAL A 15 1.60 -4.25 11.66
N HIS A 16 0.91 -3.12 11.83
CA HIS A 16 -0.47 -3.09 12.31
C HIS A 16 -1.42 -2.87 11.15
N ARG A 17 -2.47 -3.66 11.06
CA ARG A 17 -3.57 -3.46 10.11
C ARG A 17 -4.84 -3.03 10.83
N LEU A 18 -5.52 -2.04 10.27
CA LEU A 18 -6.88 -1.66 10.61
C LEU A 18 -7.73 -1.76 9.34
N VAL A 19 -8.93 -2.34 9.46
CA VAL A 19 -9.91 -2.36 8.38
C VAL A 19 -10.86 -1.20 8.58
N VAL A 20 -11.05 -0.37 7.54
CA VAL A 20 -11.83 0.87 7.60
C VAL A 20 -12.76 1.03 6.39
N GLY A 21 -13.81 1.84 6.57
CA GLY A 21 -14.70 2.25 5.50
C GLY A 21 -15.71 1.20 5.05
N PRO A 22 -16.58 1.59 4.11
CA PRO A 22 -17.70 0.75 3.67
C PRO A 22 -17.31 -0.38 2.71
N VAL A 23 -16.08 -0.37 2.19
CA VAL A 23 -15.56 -1.38 1.28
C VAL A 23 -14.39 -2.17 1.88
N ASP A 24 -14.24 -2.10 3.22
CA ASP A 24 -13.29 -2.88 4.01
C ASP A 24 -11.83 -2.67 3.57
N ASN A 25 -11.40 -1.39 3.42
CA ASN A 25 -10.02 -1.06 3.10
C ASN A 25 -9.07 -1.49 4.21
N ASN A 26 -8.01 -2.17 3.85
CA ASN A 26 -6.87 -2.39 4.72
C ASN A 26 -5.98 -1.15 4.73
N VAL A 27 -5.77 -0.56 5.88
CA VAL A 27 -4.73 0.43 6.10
C VAL A 27 -3.65 -0.18 6.98
N TYR A 28 -2.38 0.11 6.66
CA TYR A 28 -1.27 -0.49 7.38
C TYR A 28 -0.39 0.57 8.04
N ILE A 29 0.00 0.34 9.29
CA ILE A 29 1.06 1.12 9.93
C ILE A 29 2.30 0.25 10.04
N VAL A 30 3.35 0.68 9.35
CA VAL A 30 4.68 0.07 9.40
C VAL A 30 5.51 0.83 10.41
N ARG A 31 5.95 0.15 11.47
CA ARG A 31 6.65 0.75 12.59
C ARG A 31 8.06 0.20 12.74
N ASP A 32 9.05 1.09 12.83
CA ASP A 32 10.39 0.74 13.29
C ASP A 32 10.37 0.53 14.80
N ARG A 33 10.61 -0.68 15.25
CA ARG A 33 10.59 -1.05 16.68
C ARG A 33 11.70 -0.39 17.48
N SER A 34 12.82 -0.06 16.85
CA SER A 34 13.97 0.51 17.53
C SER A 34 13.80 2.01 17.82
N THR A 35 13.17 2.75 16.91
CA THR A 35 12.95 4.20 17.04
C THR A 35 11.52 4.56 17.45
N GLY A 36 10.56 3.66 17.24
CA GLY A 36 9.15 3.89 17.42
C GLY A 36 8.52 4.82 16.36
N GLN A 37 9.26 5.19 15.30
CA GLN A 37 8.72 5.95 14.18
C GLN A 37 7.90 5.04 13.26
N SER A 38 6.85 5.60 12.66
CA SER A 38 5.95 4.84 11.80
C SER A 38 5.51 5.64 10.59
N VAL A 39 5.12 4.90 9.53
CA VAL A 39 4.42 5.40 8.35
C VAL A 39 3.06 4.71 8.25
N LEU A 40 2.05 5.46 7.81
CA LEU A 40 0.75 4.91 7.42
C LEU A 40 0.74 4.67 5.91
N ILE A 41 0.26 3.53 5.48
CA ILE A 41 -0.06 3.22 4.08
C ILE A 41 -1.56 3.34 3.93
N ASP A 42 -1.98 4.26 3.08
CA ASP A 42 -3.32 4.71 2.75
C ASP A 42 -4.10 5.40 3.91
N ALA A 43 -4.44 6.66 3.70
CA ALA A 43 -5.36 7.41 4.56
C ALA A 43 -6.81 7.21 4.10
N ALA A 44 -7.28 5.94 4.14
CA ALA A 44 -8.48 5.50 3.46
C ALA A 44 -9.79 6.09 4.02
N ASN A 45 -10.12 5.83 5.27
CA ASN A 45 -11.40 6.23 5.84
C ASN A 45 -11.35 6.30 7.38
N GLU A 46 -12.51 6.60 8.02
CA GLU A 46 -12.67 6.63 9.48
C GLU A 46 -11.59 7.47 10.18
N HIS A 47 -11.41 8.71 9.72
CA HIS A 47 -10.33 9.60 10.11
C HIS A 47 -10.12 9.72 11.62
N ASP A 48 -11.17 9.68 12.45
CA ASP A 48 -11.04 9.75 13.91
C ASP A 48 -10.26 8.55 14.46
N LYS A 49 -10.56 7.33 13.97
CA LYS A 49 -9.83 6.12 14.35
C LYS A 49 -8.40 6.13 13.83
N LEU A 50 -8.20 6.59 12.57
CA LEU A 50 -6.87 6.70 11.99
C LEU A 50 -5.99 7.70 12.76
N LEU A 51 -6.51 8.86 13.11
CA LEU A 51 -5.78 9.87 13.88
C LEU A 51 -5.40 9.37 15.28
N GLU A 52 -6.33 8.69 15.98
CA GLU A 52 -6.02 8.06 17.27
C GLU A 52 -4.88 7.04 17.12
N LEU A 53 -4.92 6.21 16.07
CA LEU A 53 -3.89 5.20 15.79
C LEU A 53 -2.56 5.84 15.40
N CYS A 54 -2.59 6.85 14.53
CA CYS A 54 -1.40 7.61 14.12
C CYS A 54 -0.69 8.25 15.32
N GLN A 55 -1.46 8.83 16.24
CA GLN A 55 -0.91 9.40 17.48
C GLN A 55 -0.29 8.32 18.36
N ALA A 56 -0.99 7.21 18.58
CA ALA A 56 -0.54 6.11 19.45
C ALA A 56 0.72 5.42 18.92
N LEU A 57 0.87 5.29 17.61
CA LEU A 57 1.98 4.62 16.95
C LEU A 57 3.02 5.58 16.36
N ASN A 58 2.95 6.88 16.67
CA ASN A 58 3.91 7.90 16.24
C ASN A 58 4.10 7.96 14.71
N VAL A 59 2.99 7.95 13.96
CA VAL A 59 3.00 8.14 12.51
C VAL A 59 3.39 9.58 12.18
N ARG A 60 4.30 9.76 11.23
CA ARG A 60 4.80 11.07 10.79
C ARG A 60 4.49 11.37 9.34
N GLN A 61 4.20 10.34 8.57
CA GLN A 61 3.94 10.44 7.15
C GLN A 61 2.91 9.39 6.73
N VAL A 62 2.13 9.72 5.72
CA VAL A 62 1.29 8.79 4.96
C VAL A 62 1.91 8.63 3.58
N VAL A 63 1.90 7.40 3.06
CA VAL A 63 2.18 7.10 1.66
C VAL A 63 0.94 6.46 1.06
N GLU A 64 0.43 7.05 -0.04
CA GLU A 64 -0.74 6.53 -0.73
C GLU A 64 -0.33 5.51 -1.79
N THR A 65 -0.99 4.37 -1.81
CA THR A 65 -0.79 3.36 -2.86
C THR A 65 -1.31 3.84 -4.20
N HIS A 66 -2.44 4.56 -4.19
CA HIS A 66 -3.06 5.16 -5.37
C HIS A 66 -4.17 6.16 -4.98
N GLY A 67 -4.75 6.83 -5.98
CA GLY A 67 -5.67 7.94 -5.75
C GLY A 67 -7.16 7.61 -5.76
N HIS A 68 -7.61 6.35 -5.74
CA HIS A 68 -9.04 6.06 -5.71
C HIS A 68 -9.70 6.56 -4.43
N TRP A 69 -10.97 6.96 -4.57
CA TRP A 69 -11.74 7.66 -3.54
C TRP A 69 -11.76 6.94 -2.18
N ASP A 70 -11.79 5.62 -2.17
CA ASP A 70 -11.87 4.82 -0.95
C ASP A 70 -10.52 4.73 -0.22
N HIS A 71 -9.39 5.00 -0.87
CA HIS A 71 -8.06 5.04 -0.25
C HIS A 71 -7.67 6.39 0.33
N ILE A 72 -8.35 7.49 -0.04
CA ILE A 72 -7.90 8.86 0.22
C ILE A 72 -8.87 9.72 1.06
N GLN A 73 -9.97 9.16 1.58
CA GLN A 73 -11.01 9.97 2.25
C GLN A 73 -10.54 10.63 3.55
N ALA A 74 -9.54 10.09 4.23
CA ALA A 74 -9.00 10.66 5.45
C ALA A 74 -7.79 11.60 5.20
N VAL A 75 -7.33 11.78 3.96
CA VAL A 75 -6.16 12.60 3.60
C VAL A 75 -6.24 14.01 4.17
N GLU A 76 -7.37 14.69 4.01
CA GLU A 76 -7.51 16.06 4.52
C GLU A 76 -7.40 16.11 6.05
N ALA A 77 -7.98 15.14 6.74
CA ALA A 77 -7.93 15.08 8.20
C ALA A 77 -6.52 14.79 8.74
N VAL A 78 -5.78 13.85 8.13
CA VAL A 78 -4.41 13.53 8.57
C VAL A 78 -3.46 14.69 8.29
N ARG A 79 -3.61 15.41 7.16
CA ARG A 79 -2.84 16.61 6.87
C ARG A 79 -3.12 17.75 7.84
N ASN A 80 -4.40 17.98 8.19
CA ASN A 80 -4.79 18.97 9.19
C ASN A 80 -4.23 18.64 10.60
N ALA A 81 -3.93 17.38 10.87
CA ALA A 81 -3.24 16.94 12.09
C ALA A 81 -1.71 17.08 12.02
N GLY A 82 -1.15 17.58 10.91
CA GLY A 82 0.29 17.81 10.73
C GLY A 82 1.05 16.55 10.31
N ILE A 83 0.39 15.58 9.67
CA ILE A 83 1.02 14.39 9.10
C ILE A 83 1.14 14.61 7.59
N ASP A 84 2.35 14.54 7.05
CA ASP A 84 2.61 14.74 5.62
C ASP A 84 2.04 13.58 4.79
N VAL A 85 1.49 13.89 3.62
CA VAL A 85 0.95 12.90 2.67
C VAL A 85 1.77 12.90 1.39
N ALA A 86 2.18 11.72 0.98
CA ALA A 86 2.93 11.48 -0.24
C ALA A 86 2.16 10.57 -1.22
N VAL A 87 2.15 10.94 -2.50
CA VAL A 87 1.45 10.24 -3.59
C VAL A 87 2.27 10.35 -4.87
N THR A 88 2.02 9.49 -5.85
CA THR A 88 2.64 9.61 -7.17
C THR A 88 2.10 10.83 -7.94
N SER A 89 2.91 11.39 -8.84
CA SER A 89 2.48 12.53 -9.66
C SER A 89 1.29 12.21 -10.57
N ALA A 90 1.17 10.95 -11.00
CA ALA A 90 0.08 10.52 -11.88
C ALA A 90 -1.27 10.50 -11.18
N ASP A 91 -1.31 10.19 -9.88
CA ASP A 91 -2.53 10.12 -9.08
C ASP A 91 -2.75 11.37 -8.21
N ALA A 92 -1.79 12.30 -8.15
CA ALA A 92 -1.85 13.49 -7.30
C ALA A 92 -3.11 14.35 -7.53
N GLY A 93 -3.61 14.37 -8.77
CA GLY A 93 -4.85 15.08 -9.12
C GLY A 93 -6.13 14.46 -8.59
N MET A 94 -6.09 13.25 -8.07
CA MET A 94 -7.22 12.56 -7.46
C MET A 94 -7.37 12.91 -5.97
N LEU A 95 -6.28 13.33 -5.31
CA LEU A 95 -6.28 13.68 -3.91
C LEU A 95 -6.78 15.12 -3.68
N PRO A 96 -7.44 15.40 -2.55
CA PRO A 96 -7.80 16.78 -2.18
C PRO A 96 -6.56 17.65 -1.96
N SER A 97 -5.46 17.06 -1.50
CA SER A 97 -4.19 17.74 -1.28
C SER A 97 -3.08 16.72 -0.93
N TYR A 98 -1.83 17.11 -1.08
CA TYR A 98 -0.65 16.31 -0.74
C TYR A 98 0.54 17.22 -0.41
N ASP A 99 1.62 16.66 0.14
CA ASP A 99 2.83 17.40 0.52
C ASP A 99 4.05 17.00 -0.31
N GLN A 100 4.15 15.73 -0.70
CA GLN A 100 5.31 15.18 -1.39
C GLN A 100 4.89 14.30 -2.57
N LEU A 101 5.76 14.20 -3.57
CA LEU A 101 5.60 13.28 -4.68
C LEU A 101 6.49 12.05 -4.47
N LEU A 102 5.90 10.88 -4.66
CA LEU A 102 6.62 9.60 -4.69
C LEU A 102 7.14 9.33 -6.10
N GLU A 103 8.37 8.87 -6.17
CA GLU A 103 9.00 8.44 -7.41
C GLU A 103 9.28 6.93 -7.37
N ASP A 104 9.29 6.29 -8.54
CA ASP A 104 9.69 4.88 -8.65
C ASP A 104 11.13 4.67 -8.17
N ARG A 105 11.38 3.54 -7.50
CA ARG A 105 12.71 3.16 -7.00
C ARG A 105 13.34 4.16 -6.02
N SER A 106 12.54 4.93 -5.35
CA SER A 106 12.96 5.78 -4.24
C SER A 106 12.80 5.07 -2.90
N ILE A 107 13.22 5.72 -1.82
CA ILE A 107 13.11 5.19 -0.46
C ILE A 107 12.37 6.20 0.41
N VAL A 108 11.32 5.73 1.06
CA VAL A 108 10.70 6.43 2.19
C VAL A 108 11.38 5.94 3.46
N GLN A 109 12.00 6.86 4.20
CA GLN A 109 12.71 6.52 5.43
C GLN A 109 11.75 6.52 6.62
N VAL A 110 11.70 5.42 7.38
CA VAL A 110 10.84 5.26 8.57
C VAL A 110 11.73 4.84 9.75
N GLY A 111 12.26 5.80 10.48
CA GLY A 111 13.30 5.52 11.47
C GLY A 111 14.53 4.90 10.81
N ASN A 112 14.86 3.65 11.17
CA ASN A 112 15.92 2.87 10.54
C ASN A 112 15.43 1.96 9.40
N LEU A 113 14.11 1.84 9.21
CA LEU A 113 13.53 1.06 8.11
C LEU A 113 13.59 1.85 6.81
N ARG A 114 13.75 1.12 5.71
CA ARG A 114 13.76 1.63 4.35
C ARG A 114 12.58 1.02 3.59
N LEU A 115 11.61 1.86 3.27
CA LEU A 115 10.43 1.47 2.50
C LEU A 115 10.68 1.81 1.04
N ALA A 116 10.98 0.81 0.22
CA ALA A 116 11.22 0.98 -1.21
C ALA A 116 9.91 1.17 -1.97
N THR A 117 9.87 2.14 -2.87
CA THR A 117 8.74 2.45 -3.75
C THR A 117 8.87 1.70 -5.08
N ILE A 118 7.77 1.11 -5.54
CA ILE A 118 7.72 0.27 -6.74
C ILE A 118 6.50 0.69 -7.55
N ALA A 119 6.70 1.44 -8.64
CA ALA A 119 5.60 1.81 -9.51
C ALA A 119 5.01 0.58 -10.20
N THR A 120 3.70 0.43 -10.07
CA THR A 120 2.92 -0.69 -10.62
C THR A 120 1.65 -0.19 -11.30
N PRO A 121 1.78 0.64 -12.38
CA PRO A 121 0.61 1.19 -13.07
C PRO A 121 -0.30 0.10 -13.61
N GLY A 122 -1.57 0.45 -13.80
CA GLY A 122 -2.57 -0.41 -14.42
C GLY A 122 -3.92 -0.39 -13.72
N HIS A 123 -3.98 -0.52 -12.39
CA HIS A 123 -5.20 -0.25 -11.63
C HIS A 123 -5.52 1.26 -11.63
N THR A 124 -4.50 2.07 -11.36
CA THR A 124 -4.44 3.49 -11.71
C THR A 124 -3.13 3.78 -12.44
N PRO A 125 -3.01 4.93 -13.13
CA PRO A 125 -1.73 5.34 -13.72
C PRO A 125 -0.62 5.53 -12.69
N GLY A 126 -0.98 5.91 -11.46
CA GLY A 126 -0.05 6.19 -10.38
C GLY A 126 0.08 5.11 -9.32
N SER A 127 -0.48 3.91 -9.53
CA SER A 127 -0.39 2.81 -8.56
C SER A 127 1.05 2.51 -8.14
N MET A 128 1.25 2.37 -6.83
CA MET A 128 2.55 2.20 -6.18
C MET A 128 2.46 1.07 -5.14
N CYS A 129 3.37 0.13 -5.21
CA CYS A 129 3.60 -0.84 -4.15
C CYS A 129 4.77 -0.40 -3.26
N PHE A 130 4.81 -0.92 -2.04
CA PHE A 130 5.86 -0.62 -1.07
C PHE A 130 6.45 -1.91 -0.50
N ALA A 131 7.79 -1.98 -0.45
CA ALA A 131 8.50 -3.12 0.15
C ALA A 131 9.39 -2.64 1.29
N VAL A 132 9.36 -3.31 2.44
CA VAL A 132 10.29 -3.02 3.54
C VAL A 132 11.58 -3.81 3.31
N GLU A 133 12.69 -3.11 3.01
CA GLU A 133 13.96 -3.75 2.70
C GLU A 133 14.44 -4.67 3.84
N GLY A 134 14.92 -5.86 3.47
CA GLY A 134 15.42 -6.85 4.43
C GLY A 134 14.34 -7.66 5.14
N THR A 135 13.08 -7.50 4.75
CA THR A 135 11.93 -8.27 5.27
C THR A 135 11.15 -8.92 4.12
N PRO A 136 10.26 -9.87 4.37
CA PRO A 136 9.40 -10.44 3.34
C PRO A 136 8.12 -9.63 3.07
N LEU A 137 8.08 -8.34 3.37
CA LEU A 137 6.85 -7.53 3.34
C LEU A 137 6.71 -6.75 2.04
N LEU A 138 5.57 -6.91 1.37
CA LEU A 138 5.18 -6.20 0.17
C LEU A 138 3.73 -5.73 0.28
N PHE A 139 3.51 -4.42 0.35
CA PHE A 139 2.19 -3.78 0.35
C PHE A 139 1.83 -3.44 -1.08
N THR A 140 0.75 -4.00 -1.58
CA THR A 140 0.41 -3.95 -3.00
C THR A 140 -0.73 -3.00 -3.35
N GLY A 141 -1.37 -2.37 -2.35
CA GLY A 141 -2.60 -1.62 -2.62
C GLY A 141 -3.54 -2.47 -3.46
N ASP A 142 -4.04 -1.90 -4.54
CA ASP A 142 -4.96 -2.58 -5.45
C ASP A 142 -4.27 -3.13 -6.72
N THR A 143 -2.98 -3.44 -6.64
CA THR A 143 -2.24 -4.07 -7.75
C THR A 143 -2.41 -5.58 -7.76
N LEU A 144 -2.16 -6.26 -6.63
CA LEU A 144 -2.17 -7.73 -6.54
C LEU A 144 -2.94 -8.20 -5.31
N PHE A 145 -3.87 -9.10 -5.53
CA PHE A 145 -4.72 -9.75 -4.54
C PHE A 145 -4.60 -11.27 -4.58
N PRO A 146 -5.10 -11.98 -3.56
CA PRO A 146 -5.36 -13.42 -3.69
C PRO A 146 -6.25 -13.71 -4.91
N GLY A 147 -5.72 -14.48 -5.87
CA GLY A 147 -6.45 -14.94 -7.06
C GLY A 147 -6.49 -13.97 -8.24
N GLY A 148 -5.76 -12.83 -8.19
CA GLY A 148 -5.64 -12.00 -9.38
C GLY A 148 -5.21 -10.56 -9.20
N PRO A 149 -5.15 -9.81 -10.30
CA PRO A 149 -4.88 -8.38 -10.30
C PRO A 149 -6.09 -7.59 -9.79
N GLY A 150 -5.85 -6.33 -9.42
CA GLY A 150 -6.90 -5.37 -9.13
C GLY A 150 -7.79 -5.07 -10.34
N ASN A 151 -8.97 -4.57 -10.06
CA ASN A 151 -9.97 -4.23 -11.08
C ASN A 151 -9.44 -3.17 -12.07
N THR A 152 -9.55 -3.45 -13.35
CA THR A 152 -9.12 -2.56 -14.45
C THR A 152 -10.30 -2.08 -15.31
N SER A 153 -11.52 -2.06 -14.77
CA SER A 153 -12.70 -1.56 -15.47
C SER A 153 -12.95 -0.06 -15.26
N PHE A 154 -12.12 0.62 -14.47
CA PHE A 154 -12.24 2.05 -14.20
C PHE A 154 -11.65 2.90 -15.33
N GLU A 155 -12.03 4.18 -15.37
CA GLU A 155 -11.41 5.15 -16.26
C GLU A 155 -9.89 5.26 -15.97
N HIS A 156 -9.08 5.23 -17.02
CA HIS A 156 -7.60 5.24 -16.96
C HIS A 156 -6.94 3.97 -16.41
N SER A 157 -7.70 2.92 -16.10
CA SER A 157 -7.14 1.60 -15.81
C SER A 157 -6.79 0.85 -17.09
N ASP A 158 -5.80 -0.05 -17.04
CA ASP A 158 -5.38 -0.86 -18.17
C ASP A 158 -4.93 -2.26 -17.74
N PHE A 159 -5.62 -3.29 -18.24
CA PHE A 159 -5.36 -4.68 -17.86
C PHE A 159 -3.98 -5.17 -18.33
N ALA A 160 -3.56 -4.84 -19.55
CA ALA A 160 -2.26 -5.29 -20.05
C ALA A 160 -1.12 -4.66 -19.24
N THR A 161 -1.29 -3.40 -18.85
CA THR A 161 -0.31 -2.68 -18.03
C THR A 161 -0.21 -3.26 -16.61
N ILE A 162 -1.33 -3.58 -15.94
CA ILE A 162 -1.28 -4.17 -14.59
C ILE A 162 -0.64 -5.56 -14.59
N ILE A 163 -0.92 -6.39 -15.62
CA ILE A 163 -0.28 -7.70 -15.78
C ILE A 163 1.23 -7.55 -15.94
N THR A 164 1.68 -6.65 -16.82
CA THR A 164 3.11 -6.36 -17.01
C THR A 164 3.75 -5.85 -15.70
N SER A 165 3.05 -4.99 -14.97
CA SER A 165 3.52 -4.49 -13.67
C SER A 165 3.69 -5.62 -12.66
N ILE A 166 2.72 -6.54 -12.56
CA ILE A 166 2.79 -7.68 -11.66
C ILE A 166 3.95 -8.61 -12.04
N GLU A 167 4.06 -8.98 -13.32
CA GLU A 167 5.10 -9.88 -13.80
C GLU A 167 6.50 -9.30 -13.56
N ASP A 168 6.77 -8.10 -14.09
CA ASP A 168 8.12 -7.53 -14.12
C ASP A 168 8.55 -6.91 -12.79
N ARG A 169 7.60 -6.37 -12.02
CA ARG A 169 7.90 -5.58 -10.83
C ARG A 169 7.62 -6.31 -9.53
N LEU A 170 6.78 -7.35 -9.53
CA LEU A 170 6.46 -8.12 -8.33
C LEU A 170 6.93 -9.58 -8.45
N PHE A 171 6.56 -10.31 -9.48
CA PHE A 171 6.90 -11.73 -9.57
C PHE A 171 8.37 -11.99 -9.91
N ALA A 172 8.96 -11.19 -10.81
CA ALA A 172 10.35 -11.36 -11.19
C ALA A 172 11.38 -11.04 -10.08
N PRO A 173 11.23 -9.93 -9.30
CA PRO A 173 12.24 -9.55 -8.30
C PRO A 173 12.01 -10.11 -6.90
N PHE A 174 10.81 -10.59 -6.54
CA PHE A 174 10.48 -11.02 -5.18
C PHE A 174 10.44 -12.54 -5.04
N ASP A 175 10.95 -13.05 -3.92
CA ASP A 175 10.93 -14.47 -3.60
C ASP A 175 9.50 -14.99 -3.35
N ALA A 176 9.29 -16.29 -3.60
CA ALA A 176 8.00 -16.96 -3.40
C ALA A 176 7.43 -16.81 -1.97
N GLY A 177 8.29 -16.66 -0.97
CA GLY A 177 7.88 -16.46 0.44
C GLY A 177 7.51 -15.02 0.80
N THR A 178 7.60 -14.06 -0.14
CA THR A 178 7.23 -12.66 0.12
C THR A 178 5.74 -12.55 0.41
N LEU A 179 5.40 -11.93 1.55
CA LEU A 179 4.03 -11.68 1.99
C LEU A 179 3.44 -10.51 1.21
N VAL A 180 2.32 -10.72 0.58
CA VAL A 180 1.55 -9.71 -0.15
C VAL A 180 0.41 -9.22 0.74
N LEU A 181 0.41 -7.92 1.01
CA LEU A 181 -0.53 -7.21 1.87
C LEU A 181 -1.33 -6.21 1.03
N PRO A 182 -2.52 -6.60 0.53
CA PRO A 182 -3.31 -5.80 -0.41
C PRO A 182 -4.17 -4.74 0.27
N GLY A 183 -4.70 -3.81 -0.53
CA GLY A 183 -5.60 -2.74 -0.09
C GLY A 183 -6.95 -3.22 0.44
N HIS A 184 -7.36 -4.45 0.12
CA HIS A 184 -8.60 -5.06 0.61
C HIS A 184 -8.42 -6.56 0.88
N GLY A 185 -9.24 -7.10 1.81
CA GLY A 185 -9.36 -8.53 2.05
C GLY A 185 -8.15 -9.17 2.71
N ALA A 186 -7.91 -10.44 2.39
CA ALA A 186 -6.83 -11.23 2.97
C ALA A 186 -5.49 -11.01 2.25
N GLY A 187 -4.38 -11.24 2.97
CA GLY A 187 -3.05 -11.32 2.37
C GLY A 187 -2.81 -12.65 1.64
N THR A 188 -1.74 -12.68 0.85
CA THR A 188 -1.26 -13.87 0.14
C THR A 188 0.27 -13.89 0.10
N THR A 189 0.88 -14.66 -0.81
CA THR A 189 2.32 -14.65 -1.07
C THR A 189 2.60 -14.62 -2.57
N ILE A 190 3.78 -14.13 -2.95
CA ILE A 190 4.22 -14.15 -4.35
C ILE A 190 4.18 -15.59 -4.90
N GLY A 191 4.61 -16.58 -4.12
CA GLY A 191 4.62 -17.99 -4.55
C GLY A 191 3.24 -18.61 -4.69
N ALA A 192 2.21 -18.10 -3.99
CA ALA A 192 0.84 -18.56 -4.17
C ALA A 192 0.22 -18.00 -5.47
N GLU A 193 0.58 -16.80 -5.87
CA GLU A 193 -0.06 -16.08 -6.96
C GLU A 193 0.69 -16.21 -8.30
N SER A 194 2.02 -16.21 -8.29
CA SER A 194 2.81 -16.20 -9.53
C SER A 194 2.56 -17.37 -10.48
N PRO A 195 2.20 -18.60 -10.03
CA PRO A 195 1.88 -19.68 -10.95
C PRO A 195 0.59 -19.49 -11.77
N HIS A 196 -0.26 -18.52 -11.38
CA HIS A 196 -1.58 -18.30 -11.98
C HIS A 196 -1.63 -17.14 -12.98
N LEU A 197 -0.50 -16.49 -13.28
CA LEU A 197 -0.46 -15.33 -14.17
C LEU A 197 -1.07 -15.62 -15.56
N ASP A 198 -0.72 -16.76 -16.17
CA ASP A 198 -1.25 -17.14 -17.48
C ASP A 198 -2.78 -17.34 -17.45
N GLU A 199 -3.31 -17.89 -16.35
CA GLU A 199 -4.76 -18.05 -16.17
C GLU A 199 -5.47 -16.69 -16.10
N TRP A 200 -4.88 -15.67 -15.47
CA TRP A 200 -5.45 -14.32 -15.43
C TRP A 200 -5.42 -13.65 -16.78
N VAL A 201 -4.33 -13.84 -17.55
CA VAL A 201 -4.22 -13.32 -18.93
C VAL A 201 -5.28 -13.96 -19.84
N GLU A 202 -5.48 -15.27 -19.75
CA GLU A 202 -6.50 -15.99 -20.53
C GLU A 202 -7.93 -15.57 -20.15
N ARG A 203 -8.17 -15.32 -18.85
CA ARG A 203 -9.46 -14.90 -18.31
C ARG A 203 -9.77 -13.42 -18.64
N GLY A 204 -8.76 -12.57 -18.73
CA GLY A 204 -8.86 -11.16 -19.06
C GLY A 204 -9.27 -10.25 -17.90
N TRP A 205 -9.08 -10.73 -16.68
CA TRP A 205 -9.36 -9.96 -15.44
C TRP A 205 -8.69 -10.60 -14.22
#